data_dd697cedec989561af2af50400b260b4
#
_entry.id   dd697cedec989561af2af50400b260b4
#
_cell.length_a   1.000
_cell.length_b   1.000
_cell.length_c   1.000
_cell.angle_alpha   90.00
_cell.angle_beta   90.00
_cell.angle_gamma   90.00
#
_symmetry.space_group_name_H-M   'P 1'
#
loop_
_entity.id
_entity.type
_entity.pdbx_description
1 polymer ?
#
loop_
_entity_poly.entity_id
_entity_poly.type
_entity_poly.pdbx_seq_one_letter_code
_entity_poly.pdbx_strand_id
1 'polypeptide(L)' 'MSEIKMELIVNLIWDNEAAVWVATSEDIPGLVLESGSLDALMERTRYAIPELMALNGIDSNKLSVCYRSERHEPVIA' A
#
# COMPACT_ATOMS: atom_id res chain seq x y z
N MET A 1 5.57 -3.54 -29.61
CA MET A 1 4.92 -4.46 -28.65
C MET A 1 4.90 -3.83 -27.25
N SER A 2 3.76 -3.77 -26.66
CA SER A 2 3.65 -3.18 -25.34
C SER A 2 4.07 -4.19 -24.27
N GLU A 3 4.80 -3.71 -23.27
CA GLU A 3 5.06 -4.51 -22.09
C GLU A 3 3.82 -4.56 -21.22
N ILE A 4 3.51 -5.74 -20.72
CA ILE A 4 2.44 -5.90 -19.72
C ILE A 4 3.06 -5.66 -18.37
N LYS A 5 2.65 -4.58 -17.72
CA LYS A 5 3.06 -4.29 -16.34
C LYS A 5 2.09 -4.95 -15.38
N MET A 6 2.64 -5.63 -14.41
CA MET A 6 1.84 -6.14 -13.30
C MET A 6 1.49 -4.97 -12.39
N GLU A 7 0.21 -4.82 -12.08
CA GLU A 7 -0.25 -3.81 -11.13
C GLU A 7 -0.44 -4.44 -9.76
N LEU A 8 0.22 -3.85 -8.77
CA LEU A 8 0.09 -4.25 -7.38
C LEU A 8 -0.93 -3.34 -6.70
N ILE A 9 -1.80 -3.91 -5.90
CA ILE A 9 -2.82 -3.12 -5.19
C ILE A 9 -2.42 -3.00 -3.74
N VAL A 10 -2.31 -1.76 -3.25
CA VAL A 10 -2.06 -1.45 -1.85
C VAL A 10 -3.31 -0.83 -1.27
N ASN A 11 -3.81 -1.43 -0.20
CA ASN A 11 -4.97 -0.92 0.51
C ASN A 11 -4.52 -0.06 1.69
N LEU A 12 -5.07 1.14 1.78
CA LEU A 12 -4.80 2.09 2.84
C LEU A 12 -6.11 2.31 3.59
N ILE A 13 -6.22 1.70 4.77
CA ILE A 13 -7.47 1.68 5.52
C ILE A 13 -7.30 2.40 6.85
N TRP A 14 -8.24 3.29 7.14
CA TRP A 14 -8.25 4.00 8.41
C TRP A 14 -8.75 3.11 9.54
N ASP A 15 -7.97 3.03 10.61
CA ASP A 15 -8.32 2.34 11.84
C ASP A 15 -8.77 3.38 12.88
N ASN A 16 -10.06 3.41 13.16
CA ASN A 16 -10.64 4.37 14.10
C ASN A 16 -10.15 4.19 15.54
N GLU A 17 -9.87 2.96 15.94
CA GLU A 17 -9.42 2.69 17.31
C GLU A 17 -8.00 3.14 17.54
N ALA A 18 -7.12 2.84 16.61
CA ALA A 18 -5.71 3.19 16.72
C ALA A 18 -5.40 4.59 16.19
N ALA A 19 -6.35 5.23 15.49
CA ALA A 19 -6.18 6.53 14.84
C ALA A 19 -4.98 6.56 13.88
N VAL A 20 -4.85 5.51 13.09
CA VAL A 20 -3.80 5.38 12.07
C VAL A 20 -4.37 4.84 10.77
N TRP A 21 -3.66 5.13 9.68
CA TRP A 21 -3.84 4.46 8.41
C TRP A 21 -2.97 3.21 8.40
N VAL A 22 -3.53 2.12 7.89
CA VAL A 22 -2.83 0.84 7.78
C VAL A 22 -2.69 0.48 6.31
N ALA A 23 -1.48 0.19 5.87
CA ALA A 23 -1.19 -0.26 4.52
C ALA A 23 -1.00 -1.77 4.50
N THR A 24 -1.76 -2.44 3.66
CA THR A 24 -1.66 -3.88 3.42
C THR A 24 -1.80 -4.18 1.95
N SER A 25 -1.34 -5.36 1.52
CA SER A 25 -1.51 -5.81 0.14
C SER A 25 -1.47 -7.33 0.07
N GLU A 26 -2.40 -7.89 -0.67
CA GLU A 26 -2.35 -9.33 -0.98
C GLU A 26 -1.28 -9.64 -2.03
N ASP A 27 -0.87 -8.62 -2.79
CA ASP A 27 0.12 -8.78 -3.88
C ASP A 27 1.56 -8.67 -3.39
N ILE A 28 1.76 -8.10 -2.20
CA ILE A 28 3.10 -7.81 -1.67
C ILE A 28 3.27 -8.49 -0.31
N PRO A 29 3.89 -9.68 -0.30
CA PRO A 29 4.11 -10.40 0.96
C PRO A 29 4.92 -9.57 1.95
N GLY A 30 4.45 -9.50 3.18
CA GLY A 30 5.14 -8.80 4.25
C GLY A 30 4.84 -7.32 4.36
N LEU A 31 4.00 -6.75 3.48
CA LEU A 31 3.66 -5.33 3.59
C LEU A 31 2.61 -5.13 4.67
N VAL A 32 3.04 -4.61 5.81
CA VAL A 32 2.17 -4.13 6.88
C VAL A 32 2.84 -2.90 7.48
N LEU A 33 2.30 -1.73 7.20
CA LEU A 33 2.80 -0.45 7.72
C LEU A 33 1.65 0.35 8.26
N GLU A 34 1.93 1.25 9.18
CA GLU A 34 0.92 2.15 9.71
C GLU A 34 1.49 3.54 9.96
N SER A 35 0.63 4.55 9.87
CA SER A 35 0.99 5.94 10.15
C SER A 35 -0.27 6.76 10.39
N GLY A 36 -0.17 7.75 11.27
CA GLY A 36 -1.24 8.74 11.45
C GLY A 36 -1.44 9.66 10.25
N SER A 37 -0.48 9.72 9.35
CA SER A 37 -0.54 10.53 8.13
C SER A 37 -0.61 9.63 6.90
N LEU A 38 -1.64 9.83 6.07
CA LEU A 38 -1.79 9.09 4.84
C LEU A 38 -0.63 9.34 3.87
N ASP A 39 -0.22 10.60 3.73
CA ASP A 39 0.88 10.96 2.83
C ASP A 39 2.19 10.33 3.27
N ALA A 40 2.48 10.34 4.57
CA ALA A 40 3.68 9.70 5.10
C ALA A 40 3.65 8.20 4.88
N LEU A 41 2.49 7.58 5.05
CA LEU A 41 2.34 6.14 4.82
C LEU A 41 2.57 5.79 3.36
N MET A 42 2.00 6.54 2.43
CA MET A 42 2.21 6.32 1.00
C MET A 42 3.70 6.45 0.63
N GLU A 43 4.38 7.43 1.19
CA GLU A 43 5.81 7.60 0.93
C GLU A 43 6.61 6.41 1.46
N ARG A 44 6.31 5.94 2.66
CA ARG A 44 6.97 4.77 3.23
C ARG A 44 6.74 3.51 2.39
N THR A 45 5.54 3.32 1.85
CA THR A 45 5.26 2.18 0.98
C THR A 45 6.06 2.24 -0.32
N ARG A 46 6.30 3.45 -0.87
CA ARG A 46 7.10 3.60 -2.09
C ARG A 46 8.50 3.05 -1.92
N TYR A 47 9.07 3.15 -0.74
CA TYR A 47 10.40 2.61 -0.45
C TYR A 47 10.36 1.15 -0.03
N ALA A 48 9.33 0.73 0.69
CA ALA A 48 9.21 -0.65 1.15
C ALA A 48 8.92 -1.65 0.02
N ILE A 49 8.11 -1.26 -0.95
CA ILE A 49 7.69 -2.16 -2.02
C ILE A 49 8.86 -2.73 -2.83
N PRO A 50 9.80 -1.91 -3.33
CA PRO A 50 10.93 -2.47 -4.08
C PRO A 50 11.77 -3.46 -3.26
N GLU A 51 11.96 -3.17 -1.97
CA GLU A 51 12.73 -4.06 -1.10
C GLU A 51 12.01 -5.40 -0.89
N LEU A 52 10.71 -5.34 -0.60
CA LEU A 52 9.92 -6.56 -0.39
C LEU A 52 9.81 -7.40 -1.65
N MET A 53 9.63 -6.77 -2.80
CA MET A 53 9.54 -7.49 -4.07
C MET A 53 10.89 -8.10 -4.43
N ALA A 54 12.00 -7.41 -4.18
CA ALA A 54 13.34 -7.96 -4.40
C ALA A 54 13.61 -9.19 -3.53
N LEU A 55 13.16 -9.16 -2.26
CA LEU A 55 13.27 -10.33 -1.38
C LEU A 55 12.49 -11.53 -1.90
N ASN A 56 11.46 -11.30 -2.68
CA ASN A 56 10.67 -12.36 -3.32
C ASN A 56 11.13 -12.68 -4.74
N GLY A 57 12.28 -12.15 -5.16
CA GLY A 57 12.85 -12.43 -6.48
C GLY A 57 12.14 -11.75 -7.64
N ILE A 58 11.40 -10.69 -7.38
CA ILE A 58 10.61 -9.98 -8.41
C ILE A 58 11.26 -8.64 -8.73
N ASP A 59 11.45 -8.40 -10.04
CA ASP A 59 12.02 -7.15 -10.54
C ASP A 59 10.96 -6.05 -10.57
N SER A 60 11.23 -4.93 -9.88
CA SER A 60 10.31 -3.81 -9.79
C SER A 60 10.13 -3.04 -11.10
N ASN A 61 11.00 -3.22 -12.07
CA ASN A 61 10.95 -2.47 -13.33
C ASN A 61 9.66 -2.66 -14.14
N LYS A 62 8.99 -3.79 -13.92
CA LYS A 62 7.74 -4.14 -14.62
C LYS A 62 6.52 -4.04 -13.73
N LEU A 63 6.64 -3.33 -12.62
CA LEU A 63 5.56 -3.22 -11.65
C LEU A 63 5.02 -1.79 -11.61
N SER A 64 3.72 -1.68 -11.41
CA SER A 64 3.06 -0.44 -11.06
C SER A 64 2.23 -0.66 -9.82
N VAL A 65 1.86 0.40 -9.12
CA VAL A 65 1.12 0.30 -7.87
C VAL A 65 -0.15 1.13 -7.96
N CYS A 66 -1.26 0.53 -7.56
CA CYS A 66 -2.52 1.23 -7.37
C CYS A 66 -2.77 1.34 -5.87
N TYR A 67 -2.89 2.56 -5.38
CA TYR A 67 -3.24 2.81 -3.98
C TYR A 67 -4.74 3.01 -3.88
N ARG A 68 -5.38 2.26 -2.99
CA ARG A 68 -6.80 2.39 -2.69
C ARG A 68 -6.96 2.76 -1.23
N SER A 69 -7.61 3.88 -0.96
CA SER A 69 -7.83 4.31 0.41
C SER A 69 -9.30 4.24 0.77
N GLU A 70 -9.59 3.78 1.99
CA GLU A 70 -10.94 3.74 2.54
C GLU A 70 -10.94 4.26 3.97
N ARG A 71 -11.95 5.08 4.26
CA ARG A 71 -12.17 5.57 5.61
C ARG A 71 -13.67 5.60 5.88
N HIS A 72 -14.10 4.81 6.84
CA HIS A 72 -15.49 4.70 7.21
C HIS A 72 -15.74 5.44 8.51
N GLU A 73 -16.71 6.34 8.50
CA GLU A 73 -17.10 7.11 9.67
C GLU A 73 -18.60 7.19 9.75
N PRO A 74 -19.17 7.16 10.97
CA PRO A 74 -20.60 7.44 11.11
C PRO A 74 -20.90 8.87 10.74
N VAL A 75 -22.07 9.10 10.16
CA VAL A 75 -22.53 10.45 9.89
C VAL A 75 -22.96 11.09 11.22
N ILE A 76 -22.48 12.30 11.46
CA ILE A 76 -22.86 13.05 12.66
C ILE A 76 -24.27 13.60 12.46
N ALA A 77 -25.17 13.23 13.39
CA ALA A 77 -26.56 13.66 13.35
C ALA A 77 -26.75 15.05 14.00
#